data_ba905ba9d0690059da1637d1aae0a150
#
_entry.id   ba905ba9d0690059da1637d1aae0a150
#
_cell.length_a   1.000
_cell.length_b   1.000
_cell.length_c   1.000
_cell.angle_alpha   90.00
_cell.angle_beta   90.00
_cell.angle_gamma   90.00
#
_symmetry.space_group_name_H-M   'P 1'
#
loop_
_entity.id
_entity.type
_entity.pdbx_description
1 polymer ?
#
loop_
_entity_poly.entity_id
_entity_poly.type
_entity_poly.pdbx_seq_one_letter_code
_entity_poly.pdbx_strand_id
1 'polypeptide(L)'
;MTDQFSSIQEQARKQRARYKFFFLLTRVLLLAGLVLLRFLQMQASLKPTSLNSILVFVVYFAIQVVLLSERFARKSQGLIIAVLILEVLYVIHLLAHVIFDWLNSALVRSANFQASLLVPQVVLPTLFCLIGLFSLALVWRWWRSFRKSQF
;
A
#
# COMPACT_ATOMS: atom_id res chain seq x y z
N MET A 1 -1.12 40.91 1.74
CA MET A 1 -1.94 39.83 1.12
C MET A 1 -1.09 38.77 0.41
N THR A 2 -0.09 39.15 -0.36
CA THR A 2 0.82 38.21 -1.04
C THR A 2 1.58 37.27 -0.09
N ASP A 3 1.98 37.75 1.11
CA ASP A 3 2.76 36.95 2.06
C ASP A 3 1.93 35.85 2.76
N GLN A 4 0.64 36.09 3.01
CA GLN A 4 -0.25 35.09 3.56
C GLN A 4 -0.54 33.97 2.54
N PHE A 5 -0.69 34.31 1.28
CA PHE A 5 -0.93 33.35 0.22
C PHE A 5 0.27 32.44 -0.02
N SER A 6 1.48 33.01 0.00
CA SER A 6 2.74 32.26 -0.13
C SER A 6 2.95 31.32 1.05
N SER A 7 2.61 31.74 2.28
CA SER A 7 2.76 30.89 3.48
C SER A 7 1.79 29.70 3.47
N ILE A 8 0.55 29.90 3.00
CA ILE A 8 -0.46 28.81 2.86
C ILE A 8 -0.01 27.79 1.81
N GLN A 9 0.51 28.28 0.67
CA GLN A 9 1.02 27.39 -0.38
C GLN A 9 2.23 26.58 0.09
N GLU A 10 3.12 27.22 0.83
CA GLU A 10 4.30 26.53 1.38
C GLU A 10 3.91 25.45 2.41
N GLN A 11 2.96 25.75 3.29
CA GLN A 11 2.44 24.77 4.24
C GLN A 11 1.77 23.57 3.52
N ALA A 12 0.96 23.85 2.50
CA ALA A 12 0.33 22.81 1.68
C ALA A 12 1.37 21.93 0.97
N ARG A 13 2.46 22.54 0.47
CA ARG A 13 3.56 21.83 -0.17
C ARG A 13 4.31 20.91 0.81
N LYS A 14 4.61 21.41 2.01
CA LYS A 14 5.24 20.64 3.08
C LYS A 14 4.36 19.46 3.51
N GLN A 15 3.06 19.68 3.61
CA GLN A 15 2.09 18.64 3.97
C GLN A 15 2.02 17.54 2.89
N ARG A 16 2.00 17.90 1.61
CA ARG A 16 2.03 16.94 0.48
C ARG A 16 3.32 16.13 0.44
N ALA A 17 4.46 16.77 0.69
CA ALA A 17 5.75 16.08 0.78
C ALA A 17 5.75 15.05 1.91
N ARG A 18 5.13 15.37 3.04
CA ARG A 18 4.97 14.45 4.17
C ARG A 18 4.10 13.25 3.82
N TYR A 19 2.97 13.45 3.15
CA TYR A 19 2.11 12.35 2.69
C TYR A 19 2.83 11.44 1.69
N LYS A 20 3.59 12.02 0.76
CA LYS A 20 4.40 11.26 -0.19
C LYS A 20 5.49 10.43 0.50
N PHE A 21 6.14 11.00 1.51
CA PHE A 21 7.15 10.29 2.30
C PHE A 21 6.54 9.09 3.03
N PHE A 22 5.40 9.26 3.71
CA PHE A 22 4.72 8.16 4.38
C PHE A 22 4.20 7.11 3.40
N PHE A 23 3.74 7.52 2.24
CA PHE A 23 3.37 6.60 1.18
C PHE A 23 4.56 5.74 0.72
N LEU A 24 5.70 6.35 0.48
CA LEU A 24 6.94 5.64 0.14
C LEU A 24 7.33 4.66 1.25
N LEU A 25 7.23 5.08 2.50
CA LEU A 25 7.51 4.23 3.66
C LEU A 25 6.57 3.00 3.70
N THR A 26 5.28 3.16 3.42
CA THR A 26 4.35 2.03 3.34
C THR A 26 4.76 1.04 2.24
N ARG A 27 5.26 1.51 1.11
CA ARG A 27 5.73 0.65 0.01
C ARG A 27 6.97 -0.14 0.39
N VAL A 28 7.92 0.50 1.05
CA VAL A 28 9.11 -0.18 1.58
C VAL A 28 8.72 -1.25 2.60
N LEU A 29 7.80 -0.94 3.51
CA LEU A 29 7.31 -1.90 4.50
C LEU A 29 6.60 -3.10 3.84
N LEU A 30 5.77 -2.85 2.82
CA LEU A 30 5.11 -3.92 2.08
C LEU A 30 6.10 -4.84 1.36
N LEU A 31 7.13 -4.28 0.72
CA LEU A 31 8.18 -5.06 0.06
C LEU A 31 8.99 -5.89 1.06
N ALA A 32 9.38 -5.28 2.17
CA ALA A 32 10.07 -5.99 3.24
C ALA A 32 9.21 -7.13 3.81
N GLY A 33 7.92 -6.88 4.00
CA GLY A 33 6.95 -7.87 4.44
C GLY A 33 6.78 -9.02 3.44
N LEU A 34 6.78 -8.75 2.14
CA LEU A 34 6.70 -9.79 1.09
C LEU A 34 7.94 -10.69 1.10
N VAL A 35 9.13 -10.12 1.28
CA VAL A 35 10.37 -10.90 1.41
C VAL A 35 10.34 -11.77 2.66
N LEU A 36 9.90 -11.20 3.80
CA LEU A 36 9.73 -11.92 5.04
C LEU A 36 8.70 -13.06 4.90
N LEU A 37 7.57 -12.78 4.26
CA LEU A 37 6.54 -13.77 3.99
C LEU A 37 7.09 -14.95 3.18
N ARG A 38 7.84 -14.67 2.12
CA ARG A 38 8.50 -15.72 1.32
C ARG A 38 9.42 -16.58 2.18
N PHE A 39 10.24 -15.95 3.01
CA PHE A 39 11.17 -16.65 3.90
C PHE A 39 10.43 -17.57 4.89
N LEU A 40 9.38 -17.05 5.52
CA LEU A 40 8.57 -17.83 6.46
C LEU A 40 7.81 -18.97 5.77
N GLN A 41 7.31 -18.75 4.55
CA GLN A 41 6.69 -19.80 3.75
C GLN A 41 7.68 -20.94 3.44
N MET A 42 8.92 -20.60 3.10
CA MET A 42 9.97 -21.59 2.86
C MET A 42 10.30 -22.40 4.12
N GLN A 43 10.39 -21.74 5.28
CA GLN A 43 10.64 -22.43 6.55
C GLN A 43 9.49 -23.36 6.97
N ALA A 44 8.25 -22.96 6.69
CA ALA A 44 7.07 -23.75 7.01
C ALA A 44 6.75 -24.83 5.96
N SER A 45 7.62 -25.06 4.99
CA SER A 45 7.41 -25.99 3.86
C SER A 45 6.17 -25.69 3.02
N LEU A 46 5.73 -24.42 3.02
CA LEU A 46 4.65 -23.92 2.18
C LEU A 46 5.21 -23.52 0.80
N LYS A 47 4.32 -23.45 -0.20
CA LYS A 47 4.69 -22.92 -1.51
C LYS A 47 5.09 -21.45 -1.38
N PRO A 48 6.35 -21.06 -1.66
CA PRO A 48 6.77 -19.68 -1.50
C PRO A 48 6.18 -18.79 -2.61
N THR A 49 5.95 -17.52 -2.26
CA THR A 49 5.60 -16.49 -3.24
C THR A 49 6.68 -16.39 -4.30
N SER A 50 6.33 -16.38 -5.57
CA SER A 50 7.30 -16.36 -6.67
C SER A 50 8.11 -15.05 -6.68
N LEU A 51 9.38 -15.14 -7.07
CA LEU A 51 10.23 -13.95 -7.27
C LEU A 51 9.68 -13.02 -8.34
N ASN A 52 9.05 -13.58 -9.38
CA ASN A 52 8.41 -12.79 -10.44
C ASN A 52 7.27 -11.92 -9.88
N SER A 53 6.47 -12.45 -8.96
CA SER A 53 5.41 -11.68 -8.29
C SER A 53 5.97 -10.52 -7.49
N ILE A 54 7.07 -10.73 -6.75
CA ILE A 54 7.76 -9.68 -6.00
C ILE A 54 8.28 -8.60 -6.95
N LEU A 55 8.89 -8.99 -8.08
CA LEU A 55 9.37 -8.07 -9.10
C LEU A 55 8.25 -7.21 -9.69
N VAL A 56 7.11 -7.82 -9.99
CA VAL A 56 5.92 -7.10 -10.47
C VAL A 56 5.47 -6.05 -9.44
N PHE A 57 5.46 -6.38 -8.15
CA PHE A 57 5.14 -5.41 -7.11
C PHE A 57 6.16 -4.28 -7.01
N VAL A 58 7.46 -4.57 -7.16
CA VAL A 58 8.51 -3.54 -7.16
C VAL A 58 8.28 -2.54 -8.30
N VAL A 59 8.03 -3.02 -9.51
CA VAL A 59 7.76 -2.18 -10.68
C VAL A 59 6.48 -1.38 -10.48
N TYR A 60 5.42 -2.02 -10.01
CA TYR A 60 4.14 -1.36 -9.73
C TYR A 60 4.29 -0.24 -8.70
N PHE A 61 4.99 -0.48 -7.58
CA PHE A 61 5.22 0.53 -6.56
C PHE A 61 6.09 1.69 -7.07
N ALA A 62 7.10 1.40 -7.88
CA ALA A 62 7.93 2.43 -8.50
C ALA A 62 7.09 3.34 -9.42
N ILE A 63 6.23 2.76 -10.23
CA ILE A 63 5.30 3.51 -11.10
C ILE A 63 4.38 4.41 -10.25
N GLN A 64 3.79 3.90 -9.18
CA GLN A 64 2.94 4.68 -8.29
C GLN A 64 3.67 5.88 -7.67
N VAL A 65 4.89 5.67 -7.20
CA VAL A 65 5.70 6.76 -6.61
C VAL A 65 6.00 7.84 -7.64
N VAL A 66 6.31 7.47 -8.87
CA VAL A 66 6.55 8.41 -9.97
C VAL A 66 5.27 9.17 -10.33
N LEU A 67 4.13 8.49 -10.42
CA LEU A 67 2.84 9.12 -10.75
C LEU A 67 2.37 10.11 -9.67
N LEU A 68 2.76 9.93 -8.43
CA LEU A 68 2.47 10.87 -7.33
C LEU A 68 3.39 12.10 -7.33
N SER A 69 4.29 12.25 -8.28
CA SER A 69 5.07 13.47 -8.41
C SER A 69 4.17 14.65 -8.85
N GLU A 70 4.43 15.84 -8.31
CA GLU A 70 3.65 17.04 -8.66
C GLU A 70 3.72 17.38 -10.15
N ARG A 71 4.81 17.04 -10.81
CA ARG A 71 5.01 17.24 -12.25
C ARG A 71 3.96 16.51 -13.09
N PHE A 72 3.75 15.23 -12.80
CA PHE A 72 2.76 14.41 -13.50
C PHE A 72 1.34 14.75 -13.08
N ALA A 73 1.14 15.06 -11.80
CA ALA A 73 -0.16 15.44 -11.26
C ALA A 73 -0.72 16.71 -11.93
N ARG A 74 0.14 17.69 -12.23
CA ARG A 74 -0.26 18.92 -12.94
C ARG A 74 -0.62 18.67 -14.39
N LYS A 75 0.04 17.70 -15.04
CA LYS A 75 -0.22 17.39 -16.46
C LYS A 75 -1.49 16.58 -16.70
N SER A 76 -1.85 15.72 -15.76
CA SER A 76 -3.02 14.86 -15.94
C SER A 76 -3.63 14.48 -14.58
N GLN A 77 -4.81 15.01 -14.32
CA GLN A 77 -5.63 14.60 -13.16
C GLN A 77 -6.13 13.16 -13.30
N GLY A 78 -6.29 12.68 -14.51
CA GLY A 78 -6.70 11.31 -14.79
C GLY A 78 -5.71 10.25 -14.26
N LEU A 79 -4.41 10.58 -14.25
CA LEU A 79 -3.39 9.68 -13.70
C LEU A 79 -3.54 9.47 -12.20
N ILE A 80 -3.89 10.53 -11.45
CA ILE A 80 -4.12 10.43 -10.01
C ILE A 80 -5.36 9.58 -9.71
N ILE A 81 -6.41 9.78 -10.48
CA ILE A 81 -7.64 8.99 -10.37
C ILE A 81 -7.33 7.52 -10.67
N ALA A 82 -6.52 7.24 -11.68
CA ALA A 82 -6.07 5.89 -12.00
C ALA A 82 -5.28 5.26 -10.85
N VAL A 83 -4.37 5.99 -10.22
CA VAL A 83 -3.63 5.52 -9.03
C VAL A 83 -4.58 5.21 -7.88
N LEU A 84 -5.57 6.07 -7.63
CA LEU A 84 -6.58 5.84 -6.58
C LEU A 84 -7.41 4.58 -6.86
N ILE A 85 -7.84 4.38 -8.08
CA ILE A 85 -8.60 3.19 -8.49
C ILE A 85 -7.76 1.93 -8.29
N LEU A 86 -6.50 1.96 -8.73
CA LEU A 86 -5.58 0.84 -8.55
C LEU A 86 -5.32 0.53 -7.06
N GLU A 87 -5.19 1.56 -6.22
CA GLU A 87 -5.06 1.37 -4.76
C GLU A 87 -6.32 0.74 -4.16
N VAL A 88 -7.50 1.19 -4.55
CA VAL A 88 -8.76 0.59 -4.09
C VAL A 88 -8.85 -0.87 -4.49
N LEU A 89 -8.55 -1.19 -5.75
CA LEU A 89 -8.55 -2.56 -6.24
C LEU A 89 -7.53 -3.43 -5.50
N TYR A 90 -6.35 -2.89 -5.22
CA TYR A 90 -5.33 -3.58 -4.46
C TYR A 90 -5.77 -3.87 -3.03
N VAL A 91 -6.38 -2.91 -2.35
CA VAL A 91 -6.92 -3.09 -0.99
C VAL A 91 -8.06 -4.12 -0.97
N ILE A 92 -8.95 -4.09 -1.96
CA ILE A 92 -10.02 -5.08 -2.10
C ILE A 92 -9.43 -6.49 -2.28
N HIS A 93 -8.41 -6.60 -3.13
CA HIS A 93 -7.71 -7.87 -3.35
C HIS A 93 -7.06 -8.39 -2.07
N LEU A 94 -6.35 -7.54 -1.33
CA LEU A 94 -5.76 -7.90 -0.04
C LEU A 94 -6.82 -8.32 0.99
N LEU A 95 -7.93 -7.59 1.05
CA LEU A 95 -9.02 -7.89 1.97
C LEU A 95 -9.67 -9.25 1.64
N ALA A 96 -9.88 -9.53 0.37
CA ALA A 96 -10.39 -10.82 -0.08
C ALA A 96 -9.46 -11.97 0.31
N HIS A 97 -8.14 -11.80 0.14
CA HIS A 97 -7.15 -12.77 0.60
C HIS A 97 -7.18 -12.98 2.11
N VAL A 98 -7.25 -11.90 2.89
CA VAL A 98 -7.32 -11.98 4.35
C VAL A 98 -8.56 -12.76 4.79
N ILE A 99 -9.72 -12.45 4.22
CA ILE A 99 -10.97 -13.16 4.55
C ILE A 99 -10.85 -14.64 4.21
N PHE A 100 -10.33 -14.96 3.02
CA PHE A 100 -10.13 -16.33 2.58
C PHE A 100 -9.18 -17.11 3.49
N ASP A 101 -8.06 -16.51 3.85
CA ASP A 101 -7.06 -17.13 4.74
C ASP A 101 -7.62 -17.33 6.15
N TRP A 102 -8.40 -16.37 6.65
CA TRP A 102 -9.07 -16.49 7.95
C TRP A 102 -10.10 -17.64 7.95
N LEU A 103 -10.91 -17.76 6.89
CA LEU A 103 -11.87 -18.85 6.76
C LEU A 103 -11.18 -20.21 6.69
N ASN A 104 -10.12 -20.31 5.88
CA ASN A 104 -9.33 -21.53 5.79
C ASN A 104 -8.67 -21.90 7.11
N SER A 105 -8.11 -20.94 7.85
CA SER A 105 -7.50 -21.18 9.15
C SER A 105 -8.53 -21.64 10.18
N ALA A 106 -9.75 -21.11 10.14
CA ALA A 106 -10.84 -21.55 11.02
C ALA A 106 -11.26 -23.00 10.71
N LEU A 107 -11.30 -23.39 9.42
CA LEU A 107 -11.59 -24.75 9.00
C LEU A 107 -10.49 -25.75 9.38
N VAL A 108 -9.22 -25.33 9.27
CA VAL A 108 -8.06 -26.15 9.59
C VAL A 108 -7.85 -26.29 11.12
N ARG A 109 -8.31 -25.33 11.91
CA ARG A 109 -8.29 -25.40 13.38
C ARG A 109 -8.99 -26.62 13.95
N SER A 110 -9.99 -27.15 13.25
CA SER A 110 -10.70 -28.36 13.64
C SER A 110 -9.90 -29.65 13.40
N ALA A 111 -8.86 -29.62 12.58
CA ALA A 111 -8.18 -30.83 12.13
C ALA A 111 -6.74 -31.00 12.64
N ASN A 112 -5.85 -30.01 12.66
CA ASN A 112 -4.47 -30.05 13.21
C ASN A 112 -3.77 -28.71 12.98
N PHE A 113 -4.04 -27.73 13.82
CA PHE A 113 -3.46 -26.40 13.68
C PHE A 113 -1.99 -26.39 14.16
N GLN A 114 -1.06 -26.07 13.28
CA GLN A 114 0.32 -25.78 13.62
C GLN A 114 0.48 -24.26 13.85
N ALA A 115 0.91 -23.86 15.05
CA ALA A 115 1.13 -22.48 15.42
C ALA A 115 2.12 -21.75 14.50
N SER A 116 3.06 -22.50 13.89
CA SER A 116 4.03 -21.97 12.91
C SER A 116 3.39 -21.41 11.63
N LEU A 117 2.17 -21.83 11.29
CA LEU A 117 1.44 -21.35 10.11
C LEU A 117 0.64 -20.07 10.37
N LEU A 118 0.45 -19.69 11.63
CA LEU A 118 -0.35 -18.53 12.01
C LEU A 118 0.25 -17.22 11.46
N VAL A 119 1.55 -17.04 11.61
CA VAL A 119 2.22 -15.80 11.18
C VAL A 119 2.17 -15.62 9.67
N PRO A 120 2.60 -16.58 8.81
CA PRO A 120 2.59 -16.36 7.37
C PRO A 120 1.19 -16.37 6.74
N GLN A 121 0.20 -17.04 7.35
CA GLN A 121 -1.12 -17.18 6.74
C GLN A 121 -2.17 -16.18 7.25
N VAL A 122 -2.02 -15.69 8.45
CA VAL A 122 -3.04 -14.84 9.10
C VAL A 122 -2.47 -13.47 9.46
N VAL A 123 -1.37 -13.42 10.20
CA VAL A 123 -0.83 -12.17 10.75
C VAL A 123 -0.27 -11.26 9.67
N LEU A 124 0.58 -11.76 8.79
CA LEU A 124 1.19 -10.94 7.72
C LEU A 124 0.17 -10.44 6.69
N PRO A 125 -0.75 -11.25 6.16
CA PRO A 125 -1.80 -10.74 5.28
C PRO A 125 -2.68 -9.67 5.94
N THR A 126 -3.00 -9.81 7.22
CA THR A 126 -3.76 -8.81 7.98
C THR A 126 -3.00 -7.49 8.08
N LEU A 127 -1.70 -7.54 8.40
CA LEU A 127 -0.84 -6.37 8.44
C LEU A 127 -0.74 -5.70 7.07
N PHE A 128 -0.61 -6.48 5.99
CA PHE A 128 -0.60 -5.94 4.62
C PHE A 128 -1.89 -5.21 4.29
N CYS A 129 -3.03 -5.75 4.70
CA CYS A 129 -4.34 -5.11 4.51
C CYS A 129 -4.41 -3.77 5.27
N LEU A 130 -3.96 -3.72 6.52
CA LEU A 130 -3.92 -2.50 7.32
C LEU A 130 -2.99 -1.44 6.70
N ILE A 131 -1.81 -1.84 6.26
CA ILE A 131 -0.87 -0.94 5.56
C ILE A 131 -1.47 -0.45 4.25
N GLY A 132 -2.16 -1.31 3.50
CA GLY A 132 -2.87 -0.96 2.28
C GLY A 132 -3.96 0.09 2.51
N LEU A 133 -4.78 -0.08 3.54
CA LEU A 133 -5.80 0.91 3.94
C LEU A 133 -5.17 2.24 4.34
N PHE A 134 -4.09 2.20 5.09
CA PHE A 134 -3.35 3.41 5.46
C PHE A 134 -2.77 4.13 4.23
N SER A 135 -2.19 3.39 3.29
CA SER A 135 -1.65 3.97 2.06
C SER A 135 -2.75 4.59 1.19
N LEU A 136 -3.92 3.95 1.12
CA LEU A 136 -5.09 4.50 0.43
C LEU A 136 -5.52 5.83 1.04
N ALA A 137 -5.58 5.92 2.37
CA ALA A 137 -5.89 7.16 3.08
C ALA A 137 -4.87 8.26 2.81
N LEU A 138 -3.58 7.91 2.72
CA LEU A 138 -2.51 8.86 2.40
C LEU A 138 -2.64 9.40 0.98
N VAL A 139 -2.90 8.55 0.00
CA VAL A 139 -3.11 8.96 -1.41
C VAL A 139 -4.33 9.86 -1.54
N TRP A 140 -5.43 9.51 -0.86
CA TRP A 140 -6.64 10.32 -0.82
C TRP A 140 -6.39 11.70 -0.23
N ARG A 141 -5.69 11.79 0.91
CA ARG A 141 -5.33 13.06 1.55
C ARG A 141 -4.40 13.90 0.68
N TRP A 142 -3.41 13.25 0.05
CA TRP A 142 -2.51 13.93 -0.88
C TRP A 142 -3.28 14.54 -2.06
N TRP A 143 -4.17 13.78 -2.68
CA TRP A 143 -4.99 14.25 -3.79
C TRP A 143 -5.91 15.38 -3.38
N ARG A 144 -6.56 15.25 -2.23
CA ARG A 144 -7.43 16.30 -1.69
C ARG A 144 -6.66 17.60 -1.41
N SER A 145 -5.47 17.52 -0.84
CA SER A 145 -4.59 18.66 -0.61
C SER A 145 -4.12 19.30 -1.93
N PHE A 146 -3.76 18.47 -2.90
CA PHE A 146 -3.36 18.93 -4.24
C PHE A 146 -4.51 19.68 -4.95
N ARG A 147 -5.70 19.14 -4.87
CA ARG A 147 -6.90 19.73 -5.47
C ARG A 147 -7.26 21.09 -4.84
N LYS A 148 -7.13 21.21 -3.53
CA LYS A 148 -7.36 22.48 -2.81
C LYS A 148 -6.34 23.56 -3.19
N SER A 149 -5.12 23.20 -3.50
CA SER A 149 -4.07 24.16 -3.87
C SER A 149 -4.19 24.69 -5.30
N GLN A 150 -5.00 24.07 -6.15
CA GLN A 150 -5.26 24.52 -7.53
C GLN A 150 -6.42 25.52 -7.63
N PHE A 151 -7.25 25.62 -6.64
CA PHE A 151 -8.34 26.55 -6.52
C PHE A 151 -8.06 27.60 -5.44
#